data_03068110bba5e8cb48add863eaab05c3
#
_entry.id   03068110bba5e8cb48add863eaab05c3
#
_cell.length_a   1.000
_cell.length_b   1.000
_cell.length_c   1.000
_cell.angle_alpha   90.00
_cell.angle_beta   90.00
_cell.angle_gamma   90.00
#
_symmetry.space_group_name_H-M   'P 1'
#
loop_
_entity.id
_entity.type
_entity.pdbx_description
1 polymer ?
#
loop_
_entity_poly.entity_id
_entity_poly.type
_entity_poly.pdbx_seq_one_letter_code
_entity_poly.pdbx_strand_id
1 'polypeptide(L)'
;MKIAKMLVEILAAAGVEQLHGLVGDSANAIANEIRETKTLRWNHYRHEEAAAFAAGAEAQLTGKLAVCIGSCGPGNMHLINGLYDAHRSYAPVLAIATHIPSTEIGTGFFQETDPKHLFKDCSHYCELISSGDQMPRVLQIAMQHAIGRGGVAVIVLSGDIAIKEVEFPKLRHNLLTQQPVIRPADTELAALADLINQHDRITLLCGSGCRDAHDEIMALCAKAKSPTVIALRGKQYVEYDNPYDVGLTGLIGYHSGYRAMEKCEVLLMLGTDFPYKDFYPSDAKIVQLDIRAENLGRRAAIHTGLVGHVKETIKALLPLLKEKTDDTHLQHCRKDYLHSREALDKKAAAGRSKTVVFPEYVAAELSRQVADNAIFTCDVGTPTVWAARHLQMRKGMNLLGSFNHGSMANAMPQAIGAQFTYPDRQVISLSGDGGFSMLMGDILTIRHYNLPVKIVVFNNGILGFVALEMKVQGYPPYATDLDNPDFALMAESMGIKGIAVRTPDRVAPAIAEALAHKGPVLLDMYVNPSELSMPPTITLEEAKGFSLYMYRQIMDGGLGEIVQTVKTNFLT
;
A
#
# COMPACT_ATOMS: atom_id res chain seq x y z
N MET A 1 -25.40 -11.95 29.79
CA MET A 1 -25.14 -11.00 28.68
C MET A 1 -24.97 -11.80 27.41
N LYS A 2 -25.55 -11.35 26.28
CA LYS A 2 -25.34 -12.02 24.99
C LYS A 2 -23.87 -11.94 24.53
N ILE A 3 -23.39 -13.00 23.87
CA ILE A 3 -21.99 -13.06 23.40
C ILE A 3 -21.72 -11.97 22.35
N ALA A 4 -22.66 -11.69 21.45
CA ALA A 4 -22.51 -10.59 20.49
C ALA A 4 -22.34 -9.23 21.18
N LYS A 5 -23.08 -8.96 22.27
CA LYS A 5 -22.92 -7.73 23.06
C LYS A 5 -21.55 -7.67 23.73
N MET A 6 -21.11 -8.78 24.32
CA MET A 6 -19.80 -8.91 24.95
C MET A 6 -18.67 -8.64 23.94
N LEU A 7 -18.78 -9.19 22.72
CA LEU A 7 -17.85 -8.95 21.62
C LEU A 7 -17.74 -7.44 21.32
N VAL A 8 -18.86 -6.77 21.14
CA VAL A 8 -18.92 -5.33 20.82
C VAL A 8 -18.29 -4.50 21.96
N GLU A 9 -18.61 -4.80 23.22
CA GLU A 9 -18.06 -4.10 24.38
C GLU A 9 -16.54 -4.29 24.51
N ILE A 10 -16.04 -5.51 24.27
CA ILE A 10 -14.58 -5.80 24.31
C ILE A 10 -13.84 -5.05 23.18
N LEU A 11 -14.39 -5.04 21.96
CA LEU A 11 -13.79 -4.29 20.86
C LEU A 11 -13.76 -2.78 21.15
N ALA A 12 -14.85 -2.22 21.66
CA ALA A 12 -14.90 -0.81 22.04
C ALA A 12 -13.89 -0.49 23.15
N ALA A 13 -13.77 -1.35 24.18
CA ALA A 13 -12.79 -1.22 25.25
C ALA A 13 -11.34 -1.34 24.75
N ALA A 14 -11.13 -2.05 23.64
CA ALA A 14 -9.85 -2.13 22.94
C ALA A 14 -9.50 -0.90 22.09
N GLY A 15 -10.40 0.09 22.02
CA GLY A 15 -10.22 1.31 21.24
C GLY A 15 -10.63 1.18 19.77
N VAL A 16 -11.36 0.13 19.41
CA VAL A 16 -12.00 0.01 18.08
C VAL A 16 -13.18 0.96 18.03
N GLU A 17 -13.24 1.78 16.98
CA GLU A 17 -14.31 2.78 16.79
C GLU A 17 -15.31 2.37 15.71
N GLN A 18 -14.86 1.51 14.80
CA GLN A 18 -15.65 1.12 13.62
C GLN A 18 -15.36 -0.31 13.16
N LEU A 19 -16.30 -0.85 12.42
CA LEU A 19 -16.25 -2.17 11.81
C LEU A 19 -16.63 -2.07 10.34
N HIS A 20 -15.86 -2.71 9.47
CA HIS A 20 -16.08 -2.73 8.03
C HIS A 20 -16.68 -4.07 7.61
N GLY A 21 -17.81 -4.06 6.88
CA GLY A 21 -18.38 -5.32 6.44
C GLY A 21 -19.70 -5.23 5.70
N LEU A 22 -20.14 -6.38 5.25
CA LEU A 22 -21.47 -6.60 4.70
C LEU A 22 -22.28 -7.47 5.70
N VAL A 23 -23.52 -7.08 5.95
CA VAL A 23 -24.41 -7.86 6.82
C VAL A 23 -24.86 -9.16 6.13
N GLY A 24 -25.06 -10.19 6.91
CA GLY A 24 -25.63 -11.47 6.51
C GLY A 24 -26.26 -12.14 7.73
N ASP A 25 -27.01 -13.21 7.54
CA ASP A 25 -27.79 -13.86 8.60
C ASP A 25 -26.94 -14.28 9.80
N SER A 26 -25.78 -14.86 9.56
CA SER A 26 -24.83 -15.28 10.61
C SER A 26 -24.20 -14.11 11.39
N ALA A 27 -24.24 -12.88 10.82
CA ALA A 27 -23.71 -11.65 11.44
C ALA A 27 -24.80 -10.82 12.15
N ASN A 28 -26.08 -11.17 12.00
CA ASN A 28 -27.21 -10.35 12.46
C ASN A 28 -27.16 -9.99 13.94
N ALA A 29 -26.74 -10.90 14.80
CA ALA A 29 -26.64 -10.64 16.23
C ALA A 29 -25.63 -9.53 16.54
N ILE A 30 -24.48 -9.55 15.88
CA ILE A 30 -23.42 -8.54 16.05
C ILE A 30 -23.89 -7.19 15.51
N ALA A 31 -24.46 -7.17 14.30
CA ALA A 31 -24.99 -5.95 13.69
C ALA A 31 -26.08 -5.30 14.56
N ASN A 32 -26.98 -6.11 15.14
CA ASN A 32 -28.03 -5.61 16.02
C ASN A 32 -27.46 -5.02 17.32
N GLU A 33 -26.47 -5.64 17.95
CA GLU A 33 -25.84 -5.09 19.17
C GLU A 33 -25.11 -3.78 18.88
N ILE A 34 -24.45 -3.64 17.73
CA ILE A 34 -23.85 -2.36 17.31
C ILE A 34 -24.92 -1.29 17.13
N ARG A 35 -26.06 -1.62 16.47
CA ARG A 35 -27.20 -0.72 16.28
C ARG A 35 -27.79 -0.24 17.62
N GLU A 36 -27.91 -1.14 18.59
CA GLU A 36 -28.50 -0.85 19.90
C GLU A 36 -27.55 -0.07 20.81
N THR A 37 -26.30 -0.48 20.90
CA THR A 37 -25.31 0.15 21.80
C THR A 37 -24.76 1.46 21.27
N LYS A 38 -24.66 1.60 19.92
CA LYS A 38 -24.02 2.75 19.24
C LYS A 38 -22.59 3.04 19.70
N THR A 39 -21.92 2.04 20.25
CA THR A 39 -20.52 2.15 20.72
C THR A 39 -19.53 2.02 19.58
N LEU A 40 -19.88 1.28 18.54
CA LEU A 40 -19.11 1.13 17.31
C LEU A 40 -19.95 1.64 16.14
N ARG A 41 -19.28 2.11 15.08
CA ARG A 41 -19.90 2.40 13.81
C ARG A 41 -19.81 1.19 12.88
N TRP A 42 -20.91 0.76 12.25
CA TRP A 42 -20.90 -0.21 11.17
C TRP A 42 -20.77 0.52 9.84
N ASN A 43 -19.67 0.29 9.14
CA ASN A 43 -19.46 0.78 7.78
C ASN A 43 -19.89 -0.31 6.80
N HIS A 44 -20.96 -0.06 6.06
CA HIS A 44 -21.57 -1.01 5.14
C HIS A 44 -20.90 -0.94 3.77
N TYR A 45 -20.47 -2.10 3.26
CA TYR A 45 -19.86 -2.28 1.94
C TYR A 45 -20.78 -3.12 1.04
N ARG A 46 -20.48 -3.15 -0.26
CA ARG A 46 -21.15 -4.01 -1.25
C ARG A 46 -20.43 -5.33 -1.43
N HIS A 47 -19.15 -5.40 -1.03
CA HIS A 47 -18.32 -6.58 -1.14
C HIS A 47 -17.36 -6.67 0.06
N GLU A 48 -17.19 -7.84 0.63
CA GLU A 48 -16.36 -8.05 1.82
C GLU A 48 -14.86 -7.86 1.52
N GLU A 49 -14.43 -8.08 0.29
CA GLU A 49 -13.05 -7.79 -0.12
C GLU A 49 -12.74 -6.29 0.03
N ALA A 50 -13.67 -5.43 -0.41
CA ALA A 50 -13.55 -4.00 -0.22
C ALA A 50 -13.52 -3.61 1.28
N ALA A 51 -14.32 -4.27 2.11
CA ALA A 51 -14.30 -4.06 3.56
C ALA A 51 -12.96 -4.47 4.18
N ALA A 52 -12.36 -5.56 3.73
CA ALA A 52 -11.05 -6.02 4.21
C ALA A 52 -9.91 -5.07 3.79
N PHE A 53 -9.90 -4.57 2.55
CA PHE A 53 -8.96 -3.53 2.11
C PHE A 53 -9.13 -2.23 2.92
N ALA A 54 -10.35 -1.85 3.22
CA ALA A 54 -10.65 -0.65 4.01
C ALA A 54 -10.14 -0.77 5.46
N ALA A 55 -10.35 -1.93 6.10
CA ALA A 55 -9.80 -2.22 7.43
C ALA A 55 -8.25 -2.20 7.40
N GLY A 56 -7.65 -2.77 6.34
CA GLY A 56 -6.21 -2.72 6.13
C GLY A 56 -5.69 -1.28 6.00
N ALA A 57 -6.41 -0.41 5.31
CA ALA A 57 -6.07 1.02 5.18
C ALA A 57 -6.18 1.76 6.53
N GLU A 58 -7.26 1.55 7.28
CA GLU A 58 -7.42 2.10 8.63
C GLU A 58 -6.25 1.69 9.54
N ALA A 59 -5.92 0.40 9.57
CA ALA A 59 -4.82 -0.12 10.39
C ALA A 59 -3.46 0.45 9.96
N GLN A 60 -3.18 0.58 8.66
CA GLN A 60 -1.95 1.18 8.16
C GLN A 60 -1.83 2.67 8.51
N LEU A 61 -2.90 3.42 8.42
CA LEU A 61 -2.92 4.87 8.70
C LEU A 61 -2.80 5.17 10.21
N THR A 62 -3.53 4.42 11.03
CA THR A 62 -3.60 4.67 12.48
C THR A 62 -2.53 3.95 13.28
N GLY A 63 -2.04 2.80 12.79
CA GLY A 63 -1.23 1.87 13.56
C GLY A 63 -2.02 1.11 14.63
N LYS A 64 -3.35 1.29 14.69
CA LYS A 64 -4.26 0.65 15.65
C LYS A 64 -4.93 -0.58 15.03
N LEU A 65 -5.53 -1.40 15.88
CA LEU A 65 -6.34 -2.54 15.44
C LEU A 65 -7.59 -2.05 14.68
N ALA A 66 -7.75 -2.53 13.45
CA ALA A 66 -8.97 -2.36 12.67
C ALA A 66 -9.75 -3.68 12.60
N VAL A 67 -11.06 -3.61 12.30
CA VAL A 67 -11.93 -4.79 12.31
C VAL A 67 -12.73 -4.87 11.02
N CYS A 68 -12.75 -6.07 10.41
CA CYS A 68 -13.68 -6.40 9.33
C CYS A 68 -14.48 -7.66 9.65
N ILE A 69 -15.60 -7.86 8.96
CA ILE A 69 -16.49 -8.99 9.17
C ILE A 69 -17.01 -9.54 7.85
N GLY A 70 -17.09 -10.88 7.75
CA GLY A 70 -17.74 -11.60 6.67
C GLY A 70 -18.82 -12.54 7.18
N SER A 71 -19.91 -12.67 6.41
CA SER A 71 -20.93 -13.66 6.64
C SER A 71 -20.42 -15.07 6.28
N CYS A 72 -21.06 -16.11 6.80
CA CYS A 72 -20.65 -17.51 6.56
C CYS A 72 -20.62 -17.85 5.05
N GLY A 73 -19.74 -18.79 4.70
CA GLY A 73 -19.55 -19.22 3.31
C GLY A 73 -18.94 -18.13 2.43
N PRO A 74 -19.67 -17.63 1.40
CA PRO A 74 -19.12 -16.67 0.42
C PRO A 74 -18.55 -15.40 1.04
N GLY A 75 -19.20 -14.82 2.06
CA GLY A 75 -18.72 -13.59 2.71
C GLY A 75 -17.31 -13.76 3.32
N ASN A 76 -17.06 -14.90 3.96
CA ASN A 76 -15.73 -15.24 4.48
C ASN A 76 -14.71 -15.42 3.36
N MET A 77 -15.09 -16.05 2.26
CA MET A 77 -14.20 -16.24 1.11
C MET A 77 -13.80 -14.92 0.45
N HIS A 78 -14.73 -13.98 0.36
CA HIS A 78 -14.47 -12.68 -0.23
C HIS A 78 -13.46 -11.83 0.59
N LEU A 79 -13.37 -12.01 1.91
CA LEU A 79 -12.41 -11.28 2.74
C LEU A 79 -10.95 -11.54 2.36
N ILE A 80 -10.64 -12.70 1.78
CA ILE A 80 -9.28 -13.27 1.71
C ILE A 80 -8.29 -12.32 1.05
N ASN A 81 -8.59 -11.77 -0.12
CA ASN A 81 -7.64 -10.93 -0.87
C ASN A 81 -7.25 -9.67 -0.08
N GLY A 82 -8.22 -8.97 0.50
CA GLY A 82 -7.95 -7.81 1.36
C GLY A 82 -7.20 -8.17 2.65
N LEU A 83 -7.47 -9.37 3.22
CA LEU A 83 -6.73 -9.86 4.40
C LEU A 83 -5.29 -10.22 4.07
N TYR A 84 -5.01 -10.79 2.88
CA TYR A 84 -3.64 -10.98 2.42
C TYR A 84 -2.87 -9.67 2.32
N ASP A 85 -3.49 -8.63 1.74
CA ASP A 85 -2.87 -7.31 1.67
C ASP A 85 -2.54 -6.74 3.06
N ALA A 86 -3.50 -6.78 3.98
CA ALA A 86 -3.31 -6.35 5.36
C ALA A 86 -2.20 -7.15 6.06
N HIS A 87 -2.20 -8.49 5.90
CA HIS A 87 -1.23 -9.39 6.51
C HIS A 87 0.20 -9.13 6.00
N ARG A 88 0.38 -9.04 4.68
CA ARG A 88 1.68 -8.74 4.06
C ARG A 88 2.15 -7.30 4.30
N SER A 89 1.22 -6.42 4.60
CA SER A 89 1.51 -5.03 4.99
C SER A 89 1.79 -4.87 6.48
N TYR A 90 1.70 -5.96 7.26
CA TYR A 90 1.83 -5.96 8.72
C TYR A 90 0.81 -5.04 9.42
N ALA A 91 -0.35 -4.83 8.80
CA ALA A 91 -1.43 -4.03 9.33
C ALA A 91 -2.24 -4.84 10.37
N PRO A 92 -2.40 -4.38 11.61
CA PRO A 92 -3.14 -5.11 12.63
C PRO A 92 -4.64 -5.12 12.32
N VAL A 93 -5.15 -6.23 11.78
CA VAL A 93 -6.56 -6.41 11.45
C VAL A 93 -7.11 -7.65 12.15
N LEU A 94 -8.25 -7.48 12.81
CA LEU A 94 -9.07 -8.59 13.30
C LEU A 94 -10.20 -8.83 12.29
N ALA A 95 -10.26 -10.03 11.72
CA ALA A 95 -11.39 -10.46 10.92
C ALA A 95 -12.34 -11.31 11.78
N ILE A 96 -13.62 -10.97 11.73
CA ILE A 96 -14.70 -11.74 12.33
C ILE A 96 -15.33 -12.58 11.23
N ALA A 97 -14.98 -13.87 11.17
CA ALA A 97 -15.58 -14.82 10.26
C ALA A 97 -16.82 -15.41 10.92
N THR A 98 -18.02 -14.96 10.56
CA THR A 98 -19.21 -15.60 11.11
C THR A 98 -19.46 -16.94 10.45
N HIS A 99 -20.15 -17.86 11.14
CA HIS A 99 -20.27 -19.25 10.72
C HIS A 99 -21.70 -19.75 10.82
N ILE A 100 -21.98 -20.86 10.15
CA ILE A 100 -23.25 -21.60 10.22
C ILE A 100 -23.56 -22.03 11.65
N PRO A 101 -24.80 -22.46 11.95
CA PRO A 101 -25.13 -22.96 13.29
C PRO A 101 -24.16 -24.02 13.76
N SER A 102 -23.73 -23.92 15.01
CA SER A 102 -22.69 -24.81 15.59
C SER A 102 -23.05 -26.30 15.56
N THR A 103 -24.35 -26.63 15.55
CA THR A 103 -24.88 -27.99 15.45
C THR A 103 -24.80 -28.59 14.06
N GLU A 104 -24.60 -27.75 13.03
CA GLU A 104 -24.54 -28.15 11.63
C GLU A 104 -23.12 -28.26 11.08
N ILE A 105 -22.11 -27.88 11.87
CA ILE A 105 -20.70 -27.96 11.45
C ILE A 105 -20.29 -29.41 11.22
N GLY A 106 -19.78 -29.72 10.04
CA GLY A 106 -19.35 -31.06 9.62
C GLY A 106 -20.44 -31.89 8.94
N THR A 107 -21.62 -31.32 8.71
CA THR A 107 -22.75 -32.03 8.07
C THR A 107 -22.86 -31.75 6.55
N GLY A 108 -22.10 -30.82 5.99
CA GLY A 108 -22.25 -30.33 4.63
C GLY A 108 -23.40 -29.32 4.49
N PHE A 109 -23.71 -28.62 5.57
CA PHE A 109 -24.82 -27.67 5.62
C PHE A 109 -24.63 -26.50 4.63
N PHE A 110 -25.74 -25.88 4.24
CA PHE A 110 -25.74 -24.70 3.36
C PHE A 110 -24.75 -23.63 3.84
N GLN A 111 -23.90 -23.13 2.95
CA GLN A 111 -22.82 -22.17 3.22
C GLN A 111 -21.71 -22.67 4.19
N GLU A 112 -21.63 -23.96 4.46
CA GLU A 112 -20.52 -24.47 5.25
C GLU A 112 -19.18 -24.29 4.52
N THR A 113 -18.19 -23.82 5.24
CA THR A 113 -16.77 -23.78 4.82
C THR A 113 -15.94 -24.19 6.03
N ASP A 114 -14.64 -24.43 5.84
CA ASP A 114 -13.67 -24.57 6.95
C ASP A 114 -12.87 -23.28 7.13
N PRO A 115 -13.31 -22.33 7.95
CA PRO A 115 -12.62 -21.06 8.12
C PRO A 115 -11.20 -21.19 8.66
N LYS A 116 -10.91 -22.22 9.48
CA LYS A 116 -9.55 -22.44 10.00
C LYS A 116 -8.56 -22.79 8.87
N HIS A 117 -9.00 -23.52 7.87
CA HIS A 117 -8.23 -23.81 6.66
C HIS A 117 -8.18 -22.60 5.72
N LEU A 118 -9.33 -21.96 5.55
CA LEU A 118 -9.51 -20.85 4.63
C LEU A 118 -8.58 -19.67 4.93
N PHE A 119 -8.44 -19.31 6.21
CA PHE A 119 -7.65 -18.15 6.64
C PHE A 119 -6.22 -18.47 7.10
N LYS A 120 -5.81 -19.73 7.00
CA LYS A 120 -4.52 -20.21 7.54
C LYS A 120 -3.32 -19.42 7.00
N ASP A 121 -3.29 -19.13 5.71
CA ASP A 121 -2.14 -18.49 5.06
C ASP A 121 -2.16 -16.96 5.14
N CYS A 122 -3.32 -16.36 5.36
CA CYS A 122 -3.46 -14.90 5.47
C CYS A 122 -3.62 -14.40 6.91
N SER A 123 -3.33 -15.23 7.93
CA SER A 123 -3.45 -14.83 9.33
C SER A 123 -2.39 -15.45 10.24
N HIS A 124 -2.06 -14.78 11.32
CA HIS A 124 -1.21 -15.31 12.40
C HIS A 124 -1.97 -16.21 13.38
N TYR A 125 -3.29 -16.07 13.43
CA TYR A 125 -4.15 -16.78 14.37
C TYR A 125 -5.55 -16.88 13.77
N CYS A 126 -6.11 -18.08 13.78
CA CYS A 126 -7.49 -18.32 13.39
C CYS A 126 -8.11 -19.38 14.31
N GLU A 127 -9.15 -19.04 15.06
CA GLU A 127 -9.75 -19.99 16.01
C GLU A 127 -11.27 -19.90 16.03
N LEU A 128 -11.91 -21.09 16.13
CA LEU A 128 -13.34 -21.25 16.30
C LEU A 128 -13.73 -21.05 17.77
N ILE A 129 -14.68 -20.18 18.02
CA ILE A 129 -15.33 -20.02 19.32
C ILE A 129 -16.40 -21.11 19.47
N SER A 130 -16.05 -22.18 20.19
CA SER A 130 -16.90 -23.36 20.35
C SER A 130 -17.91 -23.21 21.51
N SER A 131 -17.67 -22.29 22.44
CA SER A 131 -18.59 -21.96 23.53
C SER A 131 -18.55 -20.50 23.92
N GLY A 132 -19.60 -20.01 24.55
CA GLY A 132 -19.68 -18.61 24.98
C GLY A 132 -18.61 -18.21 25.99
N ASP A 133 -18.29 -19.10 26.92
CA ASP A 133 -17.28 -18.84 27.95
C ASP A 133 -15.85 -18.71 27.38
N GLN A 134 -15.61 -19.31 26.23
CA GLN A 134 -14.32 -19.24 25.54
C GLN A 134 -14.11 -17.88 24.85
N MET A 135 -15.19 -17.22 24.41
CA MET A 135 -15.13 -16.07 23.51
C MET A 135 -14.22 -14.94 24.00
N PRO A 136 -14.31 -14.45 25.25
CA PRO A 136 -13.47 -13.31 25.67
C PRO A 136 -11.97 -13.61 25.62
N ARG A 137 -11.59 -14.84 25.93
CA ARG A 137 -10.18 -15.27 25.91
C ARG A 137 -9.68 -15.41 24.48
N VAL A 138 -10.42 -16.07 23.61
CA VAL A 138 -10.05 -16.25 22.19
C VAL A 138 -9.97 -14.90 21.49
N LEU A 139 -10.94 -14.01 21.71
CA LEU A 139 -10.93 -12.66 21.16
C LEU A 139 -9.70 -11.86 21.63
N GLN A 140 -9.37 -11.91 22.91
CA GLN A 140 -8.18 -11.23 23.44
C GLN A 140 -6.90 -11.78 22.80
N ILE A 141 -6.76 -13.10 22.69
CA ILE A 141 -5.60 -13.74 22.06
C ILE A 141 -5.49 -13.31 20.58
N ALA A 142 -6.60 -13.32 19.84
CA ALA A 142 -6.63 -12.88 18.44
C ALA A 142 -6.17 -11.42 18.29
N MET A 143 -6.70 -10.50 19.09
CA MET A 143 -6.29 -9.11 19.09
C MET A 143 -4.81 -8.94 19.43
N GLN A 144 -4.28 -9.69 20.42
CA GLN A 144 -2.85 -9.68 20.77
C GLN A 144 -1.97 -10.19 19.64
N HIS A 145 -2.40 -11.23 18.89
CA HIS A 145 -1.67 -11.70 17.72
C HIS A 145 -1.64 -10.64 16.60
N ALA A 146 -2.79 -10.00 16.33
CA ALA A 146 -2.85 -8.97 15.30
C ALA A 146 -1.96 -7.76 15.64
N ILE A 147 -2.04 -7.27 16.88
CA ILE A 147 -1.27 -6.11 17.35
C ILE A 147 0.20 -6.44 17.53
N GLY A 148 0.52 -7.49 18.30
CA GLY A 148 1.88 -7.80 18.72
C GLY A 148 2.78 -8.30 17.59
N ARG A 149 2.22 -9.04 16.61
CA ARG A 149 2.97 -9.53 15.45
C ARG A 149 2.86 -8.60 14.24
N GLY A 150 1.85 -7.72 14.23
CA GLY A 150 1.47 -6.94 13.05
C GLY A 150 0.95 -7.86 11.94
N GLY A 151 -0.30 -7.70 11.55
CA GLY A 151 -0.96 -8.53 10.54
C GLY A 151 -2.36 -8.97 10.97
N VAL A 152 -2.86 -10.03 10.38
CA VAL A 152 -4.24 -10.48 10.54
C VAL A 152 -4.36 -11.55 11.62
N ALA A 153 -5.42 -11.45 12.43
CA ALA A 153 -5.95 -12.54 13.21
C ALA A 153 -7.44 -12.72 12.90
N VAL A 154 -7.95 -13.93 13.04
CA VAL A 154 -9.33 -14.29 12.73
C VAL A 154 -9.97 -14.98 13.93
N ILE A 155 -11.20 -14.56 14.27
CA ILE A 155 -12.10 -15.35 15.13
C ILE A 155 -13.25 -15.88 14.28
N VAL A 156 -13.62 -17.12 14.50
CA VAL A 156 -14.76 -17.76 13.85
C VAL A 156 -15.88 -17.88 14.87
N LEU A 157 -17.06 -17.31 14.56
CA LEU A 157 -18.18 -17.25 15.48
C LEU A 157 -19.48 -17.68 14.81
N SER A 158 -20.05 -18.81 15.22
CA SER A 158 -21.37 -19.27 14.77
C SER A 158 -22.49 -18.33 15.24
N GLY A 159 -23.49 -18.11 14.38
CA GLY A 159 -24.61 -17.19 14.66
C GLY A 159 -25.43 -17.62 15.87
N ASP A 160 -25.64 -18.92 16.08
CA ASP A 160 -26.35 -19.47 17.25
C ASP A 160 -25.55 -19.31 18.56
N ILE A 161 -24.23 -19.32 18.50
CA ILE A 161 -23.36 -19.02 19.65
C ILE A 161 -23.42 -17.53 19.98
N ALA A 162 -23.44 -16.65 18.96
CA ALA A 162 -23.46 -15.19 19.16
C ALA A 162 -24.68 -14.69 19.96
N ILE A 163 -25.82 -15.38 19.89
CA ILE A 163 -27.06 -15.03 20.63
C ILE A 163 -27.15 -15.63 22.03
N LYS A 164 -26.30 -16.61 22.38
CA LYS A 164 -26.33 -17.24 23.72
C LYS A 164 -25.99 -16.24 24.80
N GLU A 165 -26.61 -16.41 25.95
CA GLU A 165 -26.29 -15.63 27.15
C GLU A 165 -25.28 -16.38 28.02
N VAL A 166 -24.31 -15.64 28.52
CA VAL A 166 -23.29 -16.13 29.42
C VAL A 166 -23.11 -15.15 30.59
N GLU A 167 -22.63 -15.65 31.72
CA GLU A 167 -22.17 -14.78 32.80
C GLU A 167 -20.91 -14.06 32.34
N PHE A 168 -20.91 -12.73 32.43
CA PHE A 168 -19.75 -11.95 32.08
C PHE A 168 -18.69 -12.07 33.18
N PRO A 169 -17.59 -12.76 32.95
CA PRO A 169 -16.50 -12.72 33.89
C PRO A 169 -15.99 -11.29 33.96
N LYS A 170 -15.75 -10.74 35.16
CA LYS A 170 -15.10 -9.44 35.35
C LYS A 170 -13.64 -9.52 34.86
N LEU A 171 -13.47 -9.71 33.56
CA LEU A 171 -12.15 -9.75 32.93
C LEU A 171 -11.60 -8.30 32.88
N ARG A 172 -10.46 -8.12 33.54
CA ARG A 172 -9.64 -6.95 33.31
C ARG A 172 -8.95 -7.16 31.95
N HIS A 173 -9.46 -6.52 30.91
CA HIS A 173 -8.86 -6.59 29.57
C HIS A 173 -7.64 -5.65 29.52
N ASN A 174 -6.48 -6.17 29.81
CA ASN A 174 -5.23 -5.47 29.55
C ASN A 174 -4.74 -5.86 28.16
N LEU A 175 -5.20 -5.15 27.13
CA LEU A 175 -4.63 -5.28 25.80
C LEU A 175 -3.28 -4.56 25.74
N LEU A 176 -2.32 -5.21 25.11
CA LEU A 176 -1.05 -4.56 24.79
C LEU A 176 -1.32 -3.56 23.66
N THR A 177 -1.40 -2.29 24.01
CA THR A 177 -1.62 -1.21 23.04
C THR A 177 -0.32 -0.61 22.52
N GLN A 178 0.81 -0.95 23.14
CA GLN A 178 2.13 -0.45 22.76
C GLN A 178 3.01 -1.61 22.30
N GLN A 179 3.69 -1.39 21.18
CA GLN A 179 4.73 -2.30 20.71
C GLN A 179 5.96 -2.21 21.63
N PRO A 180 6.64 -3.33 21.92
CA PRO A 180 7.91 -3.30 22.65
C PRO A 180 8.93 -2.44 21.90
N VAL A 181 9.68 -1.63 22.62
CA VAL A 181 10.83 -0.91 22.06
C VAL A 181 12.02 -1.84 22.03
N ILE A 182 12.48 -2.20 20.85
CA ILE A 182 13.60 -3.10 20.62
C ILE A 182 14.74 -2.31 19.96
N ARG A 183 15.95 -2.48 20.45
CA ARG A 183 17.18 -1.99 19.82
C ARG A 183 18.30 -3.05 19.90
N PRO A 184 19.29 -3.01 18.99
CA PRO A 184 20.46 -3.88 19.08
C PRO A 184 21.24 -3.69 20.38
N ALA A 185 22.03 -4.69 20.76
CA ALA A 185 22.94 -4.59 21.89
C ALA A 185 24.03 -3.52 21.67
N ASP A 186 24.59 -2.98 22.75
CA ASP A 186 25.61 -1.92 22.66
C ASP A 186 26.87 -2.39 21.90
N THR A 187 27.22 -3.67 21.99
CA THR A 187 28.33 -4.26 21.22
C THR A 187 28.05 -4.29 19.71
N GLU A 188 26.82 -4.56 19.30
CA GLU A 188 26.38 -4.54 17.90
C GLU A 188 26.36 -3.11 17.37
N LEU A 189 25.90 -2.15 18.17
CA LEU A 189 25.91 -0.73 17.83
C LEU A 189 27.34 -0.20 17.68
N ALA A 190 28.28 -0.61 18.56
CA ALA A 190 29.68 -0.25 18.45
C ALA A 190 30.31 -0.79 17.16
N ALA A 191 30.04 -2.07 16.82
CA ALA A 191 30.53 -2.67 15.59
C ALA A 191 29.96 -1.98 14.33
N LEU A 192 28.69 -1.60 14.37
CA LEU A 192 28.07 -0.81 13.28
C LEU A 192 28.71 0.59 13.17
N ALA A 193 28.94 1.24 14.30
CA ALA A 193 29.58 2.56 14.32
C ALA A 193 31.00 2.50 13.74
N ASP A 194 31.80 1.48 14.11
CA ASP A 194 33.14 1.26 13.57
C ASP A 194 33.09 1.04 12.05
N LEU A 195 32.14 0.24 11.57
CA LEU A 195 31.94 0.01 10.14
C LEU A 195 31.65 1.34 9.40
N ILE A 196 30.72 2.14 9.91
CA ILE A 196 30.36 3.44 9.33
C ILE A 196 31.54 4.42 9.38
N ASN A 197 32.27 4.46 10.49
CA ASN A 197 33.40 5.37 10.68
C ASN A 197 34.59 5.07 9.76
N GLN A 198 34.74 3.82 9.28
CA GLN A 198 35.85 3.35 8.43
C GLN A 198 35.58 3.51 6.92
N HIS A 199 34.35 3.78 6.47
CA HIS A 199 33.97 3.83 5.06
C HIS A 199 33.38 5.19 4.71
N ASP A 200 33.73 5.75 3.55
CA ASP A 200 33.29 7.10 3.15
C ASP A 200 32.03 7.06 2.27
N ARG A 201 31.83 6.03 1.45
CA ARG A 201 30.67 5.93 0.57
C ARG A 201 29.57 5.05 1.19
N ILE A 202 28.74 5.68 2.02
CA ILE A 202 27.61 5.03 2.68
C ILE A 202 26.31 5.49 2.02
N THR A 203 25.42 4.55 1.71
CA THR A 203 24.07 4.84 1.19
C THR A 203 23.03 4.19 2.10
N LEU A 204 21.96 4.92 2.40
CA LEU A 204 20.83 4.41 3.15
C LEU A 204 19.72 3.96 2.18
N LEU A 205 19.19 2.73 2.36
CA LEU A 205 17.97 2.26 1.71
C LEU A 205 16.83 2.25 2.73
N CYS A 206 15.89 3.17 2.58
CA CYS A 206 14.84 3.44 3.55
C CYS A 206 13.50 2.83 3.14
N GLY A 207 12.90 2.00 4.00
CA GLY A 207 11.60 1.38 3.77
C GLY A 207 10.51 1.80 4.75
N SER A 208 9.46 0.99 4.85
CA SER A 208 8.30 1.27 5.72
C SER A 208 8.63 1.29 7.21
N GLY A 209 9.69 0.61 7.64
CA GLY A 209 10.16 0.65 9.04
C GLY A 209 10.79 1.98 9.43
N CYS A 210 10.96 2.91 8.49
CA CYS A 210 11.37 4.30 8.76
C CYS A 210 10.21 5.17 9.27
N ARG A 211 9.02 4.62 9.44
CA ARG A 211 7.91 5.32 10.09
C ARG A 211 8.39 5.94 11.41
N ASP A 212 8.05 7.20 11.64
CA ASP A 212 8.41 7.96 12.85
C ASP A 212 9.92 8.18 13.10
N ALA A 213 10.79 7.90 12.10
CA ALA A 213 12.25 8.00 12.21
C ALA A 213 12.85 9.09 11.30
N HIS A 214 12.03 9.99 10.75
CA HIS A 214 12.48 10.98 9.77
C HIS A 214 13.65 11.84 10.30
N ASP A 215 13.48 12.45 11.46
CA ASP A 215 14.47 13.38 12.04
C ASP A 215 15.79 12.65 12.37
N GLU A 216 15.70 11.42 12.87
CA GLU A 216 16.86 10.58 13.15
C GLU A 216 17.61 10.18 11.87
N ILE A 217 16.87 9.89 10.78
CA ILE A 217 17.47 9.60 9.48
C ILE A 217 18.17 10.84 8.93
N MET A 218 17.57 12.03 9.02
CA MET A 218 18.20 13.28 8.61
C MET A 218 19.50 13.54 9.41
N ALA A 219 19.46 13.31 10.73
CA ALA A 219 20.65 13.46 11.59
C ALA A 219 21.76 12.46 11.22
N LEU A 220 21.40 11.21 10.91
CA LEU A 220 22.36 10.21 10.45
C LEU A 220 22.99 10.61 9.11
N CYS A 221 22.17 11.03 8.15
CA CYS A 221 22.66 11.49 6.85
C CYS A 221 23.58 12.72 6.96
N ALA A 222 23.22 13.68 7.83
CA ALA A 222 24.07 14.84 8.08
C ALA A 222 25.43 14.45 8.61
N LYS A 223 25.47 13.54 9.59
CA LYS A 223 26.71 13.11 10.26
C LYS A 223 27.57 12.19 9.39
N ALA A 224 26.95 11.28 8.66
CA ALA A 224 27.63 10.32 7.79
C ALA A 224 27.83 10.81 6.33
N LYS A 225 27.32 12.01 5.97
CA LYS A 225 27.32 12.55 4.60
C LYS A 225 26.76 11.57 3.58
N SER A 226 25.66 10.91 3.94
CA SER A 226 25.12 9.77 3.19
C SER A 226 23.84 10.16 2.44
N PRO A 227 23.69 9.74 1.16
CA PRO A 227 22.40 9.86 0.46
C PRO A 227 21.38 8.85 0.99
N THR A 228 20.08 9.20 0.83
CA THR A 228 18.95 8.30 1.07
C THR A 228 18.33 7.83 -0.24
N VAL A 229 18.27 6.52 -0.43
CA VAL A 229 17.49 5.85 -1.46
C VAL A 229 16.21 5.32 -0.83
N ILE A 230 15.11 5.41 -1.54
CA ILE A 230 13.79 5.09 -1.00
C ILE A 230 13.24 3.83 -1.67
N ALA A 231 12.84 2.83 -0.87
CA ALA A 231 11.91 1.79 -1.30
C ALA A 231 10.48 2.37 -1.28
N LEU A 232 9.62 2.00 -2.22
CA LEU A 232 8.30 2.66 -2.43
C LEU A 232 7.51 2.91 -1.15
N ARG A 233 7.43 1.93 -0.26
CA ARG A 233 6.69 2.06 1.02
C ARG A 233 7.36 3.01 2.03
N GLY A 234 8.62 3.38 1.81
CA GLY A 234 9.32 4.39 2.60
C GLY A 234 9.05 5.83 2.16
N LYS A 235 8.49 6.02 0.94
CA LYS A 235 8.31 7.33 0.32
C LYS A 235 7.62 8.36 1.22
N GLN A 236 6.49 8.01 1.80
CA GLN A 236 5.72 8.89 2.68
C GLN A 236 6.42 9.26 3.99
N TYR A 237 7.46 8.53 4.38
CA TYR A 237 8.16 8.73 5.67
C TYR A 237 9.49 9.46 5.52
N VAL A 238 10.12 9.41 4.35
CA VAL A 238 11.51 9.83 4.19
C VAL A 238 11.70 10.90 3.10
N GLU A 239 10.81 11.02 2.11
CA GLU A 239 11.00 11.92 0.96
C GLU A 239 10.83 13.41 1.32
N TYR A 240 9.83 13.75 2.16
CA TYR A 240 9.54 15.15 2.48
C TYR A 240 10.70 15.80 3.25
N ASP A 241 10.93 17.08 3.01
CA ASP A 241 11.95 17.90 3.70
C ASP A 241 13.33 17.20 3.83
N ASN A 242 13.72 16.44 2.80
CA ASN A 242 14.93 15.61 2.80
C ASN A 242 15.98 16.12 1.81
N PRO A 243 17.03 16.83 2.29
CA PRO A 243 18.11 17.32 1.43
C PRO A 243 19.05 16.21 0.94
N TYR A 244 18.96 14.99 1.48
CA TYR A 244 19.80 13.83 1.16
C TYR A 244 19.10 12.86 0.21
N ASP A 245 17.86 13.12 -0.19
CA ASP A 245 17.07 12.26 -1.08
C ASP A 245 17.73 12.14 -2.46
N VAL A 246 17.89 10.91 -2.95
CA VAL A 246 18.39 10.61 -4.29
C VAL A 246 17.42 9.72 -5.09
N GLY A 247 16.16 9.68 -4.65
CA GLY A 247 15.03 9.06 -5.32
C GLY A 247 14.82 7.59 -4.96
N LEU A 248 13.84 6.99 -5.63
CA LEU A 248 13.46 5.59 -5.43
C LEU A 248 14.37 4.66 -6.22
N THR A 249 14.51 3.42 -5.72
CA THR A 249 15.12 2.30 -6.45
C THR A 249 14.08 1.26 -6.87
N GLY A 250 14.50 0.26 -7.64
CA GLY A 250 13.66 -0.84 -8.13
C GLY A 250 13.02 -0.54 -9.48
N LEU A 251 12.15 -1.47 -9.93
CA LEU A 251 11.54 -1.46 -11.28
C LEU A 251 10.86 -0.13 -11.65
N ILE A 252 10.26 0.54 -10.67
CA ILE A 252 9.55 1.81 -10.88
C ILE A 252 10.36 3.03 -10.41
N GLY A 253 11.60 2.81 -9.96
CA GLY A 253 12.45 3.85 -9.38
C GLY A 253 13.12 4.77 -10.38
N TYR A 254 14.11 5.51 -9.86
CA TYR A 254 14.97 6.40 -10.64
C TYR A 254 16.35 5.77 -10.87
N HIS A 255 16.98 6.13 -11.98
CA HIS A 255 18.34 5.73 -12.27
C HIS A 255 19.34 6.19 -11.18
N SER A 256 19.10 7.37 -10.61
CA SER A 256 19.93 7.92 -9.51
C SER A 256 19.88 7.08 -8.24
N GLY A 257 18.69 6.58 -7.83
CA GLY A 257 18.56 5.72 -6.65
C GLY A 257 19.30 4.39 -6.83
N TYR A 258 19.18 3.75 -8.00
CA TYR A 258 19.94 2.55 -8.32
C TYR A 258 21.45 2.79 -8.27
N ARG A 259 21.95 3.85 -8.94
CA ARG A 259 23.38 4.17 -8.96
C ARG A 259 23.96 4.48 -7.59
N ALA A 260 23.19 5.16 -6.74
CA ALA A 260 23.63 5.44 -5.38
C ALA A 260 23.84 4.17 -4.56
N MET A 261 23.03 3.13 -4.79
CA MET A 261 23.25 1.81 -4.17
C MET A 261 24.43 1.07 -4.79
N GLU A 262 24.56 1.06 -6.12
CA GLU A 262 25.63 0.37 -6.84
C GLU A 262 27.04 0.89 -6.45
N LYS A 263 27.18 2.21 -6.24
CA LYS A 263 28.47 2.86 -6.02
C LYS A 263 28.87 2.99 -4.54
N CYS A 264 28.07 2.52 -3.61
CA CYS A 264 28.40 2.59 -2.19
C CYS A 264 29.39 1.49 -1.76
N GLU A 265 30.10 1.71 -0.66
CA GLU A 265 30.90 0.71 0.05
C GLU A 265 30.11 0.01 1.13
N VAL A 266 29.16 0.74 1.72
CA VAL A 266 28.25 0.24 2.75
C VAL A 266 26.83 0.63 2.38
N LEU A 267 25.95 -0.35 2.28
CA LEU A 267 24.51 -0.15 2.13
C LEU A 267 23.82 -0.41 3.47
N LEU A 268 23.22 0.63 4.06
CA LEU A 268 22.39 0.50 5.27
C LEU A 268 20.93 0.34 4.88
N MET A 269 20.41 -0.86 4.98
CA MET A 269 18.98 -1.14 4.79
C MET A 269 18.22 -0.86 6.09
N LEU A 270 17.34 0.13 6.08
CA LEU A 270 16.60 0.59 7.25
C LEU A 270 15.12 0.22 7.12
N GLY A 271 14.68 -0.79 7.86
CA GLY A 271 13.29 -1.21 7.92
C GLY A 271 12.70 -1.53 6.55
N THR A 272 13.44 -2.30 5.75
CA THR A 272 13.04 -2.71 4.41
C THR A 272 13.42 -4.16 4.12
N ASP A 273 12.49 -4.87 3.48
CA ASP A 273 12.68 -6.19 2.86
C ASP A 273 12.51 -6.03 1.32
N PHE A 274 13.30 -5.13 0.75
CA PHE A 274 13.22 -4.77 -0.67
C PHE A 274 13.40 -5.99 -1.58
N PRO A 275 12.41 -6.33 -2.45
CA PRO A 275 12.34 -7.67 -3.03
C PRO A 275 13.22 -7.90 -4.26
N TYR A 276 13.67 -6.84 -4.94
CA TYR A 276 14.31 -6.96 -6.26
C TYR A 276 15.82 -7.20 -6.13
N LYS A 277 16.24 -8.45 -6.29
CA LYS A 277 17.64 -8.88 -6.06
C LYS A 277 18.66 -8.21 -6.97
N ASP A 278 18.28 -7.95 -8.22
CA ASP A 278 19.17 -7.39 -9.25
C ASP A 278 19.53 -5.91 -9.01
N PHE A 279 18.88 -5.27 -8.04
CA PHE A 279 19.15 -3.89 -7.66
C PHE A 279 20.10 -3.76 -6.46
N TYR A 280 20.52 -4.87 -5.86
CA TYR A 280 21.49 -4.83 -4.76
C TYR A 280 22.92 -4.73 -5.29
N PRO A 281 23.80 -3.97 -4.63
CA PRO A 281 25.22 -3.89 -5.00
C PRO A 281 25.93 -5.23 -4.78
N SER A 282 26.82 -5.62 -5.71
CA SER A 282 27.61 -6.85 -5.63
C SER A 282 28.79 -6.75 -4.65
N ASP A 283 29.39 -5.57 -4.53
CA ASP A 283 30.67 -5.37 -3.84
C ASP A 283 30.56 -4.62 -2.52
N ALA A 284 29.36 -4.13 -2.16
CA ALA A 284 29.15 -3.38 -0.93
C ALA A 284 28.89 -4.30 0.27
N LYS A 285 29.29 -3.83 1.45
CA LYS A 285 28.89 -4.43 2.73
C LYS A 285 27.43 -4.06 3.02
N ILE A 286 26.53 -5.02 2.97
CA ILE A 286 25.11 -4.80 3.25
C ILE A 286 24.85 -5.00 4.74
N VAL A 287 24.36 -3.96 5.40
CA VAL A 287 23.86 -4.00 6.78
C VAL A 287 22.35 -3.88 6.74
N GLN A 288 21.64 -4.83 7.35
CA GLN A 288 20.17 -4.80 7.42
C GLN A 288 19.71 -4.62 8.84
N LEU A 289 18.95 -3.54 9.08
CA LEU A 289 18.23 -3.28 10.32
C LEU A 289 16.74 -3.48 10.10
N ASP A 290 16.16 -4.44 10.79
CA ASP A 290 14.73 -4.74 10.74
C ASP A 290 14.21 -5.08 12.14
N ILE A 291 12.94 -4.78 12.42
CA ILE A 291 12.30 -5.18 13.69
C ILE A 291 12.02 -6.69 13.73
N ARG A 292 12.03 -7.37 12.60
CA ARG A 292 11.77 -8.79 12.43
C ARG A 292 13.04 -9.54 12.04
N ALA A 293 13.50 -10.40 12.93
CA ALA A 293 14.71 -11.19 12.69
C ALA A 293 14.61 -12.10 11.45
N GLU A 294 13.41 -12.59 11.15
CA GLU A 294 13.16 -13.44 9.99
C GLU A 294 13.28 -12.74 8.63
N ASN A 295 13.35 -11.41 8.61
CA ASN A 295 13.60 -10.65 7.38
C ASN A 295 15.09 -10.52 7.06
N LEU A 296 15.97 -10.71 8.05
CA LEU A 296 17.41 -10.52 7.87
C LEU A 296 17.98 -11.53 6.88
N GLY A 297 18.70 -11.04 5.87
CA GLY A 297 19.37 -11.86 4.86
C GLY A 297 18.43 -12.55 3.85
N ARG A 298 17.13 -12.30 3.90
CA ARG A 298 16.16 -12.98 3.03
C ARG A 298 16.34 -12.64 1.54
N ARG A 299 16.79 -11.44 1.22
CA ARG A 299 16.85 -10.92 -0.16
C ARG A 299 18.27 -10.82 -0.71
N ALA A 300 19.23 -10.53 0.12
CA ALA A 300 20.62 -10.39 -0.25
C ALA A 300 21.53 -11.01 0.81
N ALA A 301 22.75 -11.40 0.45
CA ALA A 301 23.77 -11.77 1.41
C ALA A 301 24.16 -10.52 2.22
N ILE A 302 23.91 -10.53 3.52
CA ILE A 302 24.19 -9.41 4.40
C ILE A 302 25.54 -9.60 5.12
N HIS A 303 26.27 -8.50 5.30
CA HIS A 303 27.47 -8.48 6.14
C HIS A 303 27.09 -8.49 7.64
N THR A 304 26.04 -7.74 8.01
CA THR A 304 25.58 -7.63 9.40
C THR A 304 24.06 -7.49 9.42
N GLY A 305 23.39 -8.28 10.26
CA GLY A 305 21.96 -8.16 10.54
C GLY A 305 21.74 -7.64 11.97
N LEU A 306 20.86 -6.68 12.12
CA LEU A 306 20.52 -6.04 13.39
C LEU A 306 19.02 -6.08 13.61
N VAL A 307 18.58 -6.48 14.82
CA VAL A 307 17.15 -6.48 15.17
C VAL A 307 16.83 -5.24 16.02
N GLY A 308 15.96 -4.38 15.50
CA GLY A 308 15.56 -3.18 16.23
C GLY A 308 14.70 -2.22 15.43
N HIS A 309 14.08 -1.28 16.14
CA HIS A 309 13.39 -0.14 15.55
C HIS A 309 14.40 0.84 14.96
N VAL A 310 14.14 1.30 13.73
CA VAL A 310 15.03 2.26 13.02
C VAL A 310 15.28 3.48 13.88
N LYS A 311 14.25 4.12 14.41
CA LYS A 311 14.35 5.32 15.24
C LYS A 311 15.27 5.12 16.45
N GLU A 312 14.98 4.11 17.26
CA GLU A 312 15.70 3.91 18.54
C GLU A 312 17.12 3.41 18.30
N THR A 313 17.33 2.65 17.23
CA THR A 313 18.68 2.22 16.83
C THR A 313 19.53 3.41 16.39
N ILE A 314 18.98 4.29 15.54
CA ILE A 314 19.74 5.48 15.08
C ILE A 314 20.02 6.41 16.25
N LYS A 315 19.10 6.67 17.17
CA LYS A 315 19.34 7.46 18.38
C LYS A 315 20.51 6.96 19.19
N ALA A 316 20.59 5.63 19.38
CA ALA A 316 21.68 5.01 20.13
C ALA A 316 23.00 5.00 19.34
N LEU A 317 22.94 4.95 18.01
CA LEU A 317 24.10 4.92 17.13
C LEU A 317 24.76 6.30 16.97
N LEU A 318 23.98 7.37 16.85
CA LEU A 318 24.47 8.73 16.57
C LEU A 318 25.61 9.20 17.48
N PRO A 319 25.59 8.98 18.82
CA PRO A 319 26.70 9.38 19.70
C PRO A 319 28.03 8.65 19.42
N LEU A 320 27.97 7.46 18.80
CA LEU A 320 29.15 6.63 18.52
C LEU A 320 29.82 6.97 17.17
N LEU A 321 29.12 7.71 16.31
CA LEU A 321 29.62 8.10 15.01
C LEU A 321 30.53 9.31 15.09
N LYS A 322 31.59 9.29 14.30
CA LYS A 322 32.40 10.46 13.97
C LYS A 322 31.70 11.27 12.88
N GLU A 323 31.77 12.60 12.99
CA GLU A 323 31.28 13.46 11.90
C GLU A 323 32.23 13.38 10.70
N LYS A 324 31.66 13.05 9.54
CA LYS A 324 32.40 13.01 8.29
C LYS A 324 32.53 14.39 7.66
N THR A 325 33.66 14.65 7.01
CA THR A 325 33.94 15.88 6.26
C THR A 325 33.86 15.69 4.75
N ASP A 326 34.10 14.47 4.26
CA ASP A 326 33.99 14.15 2.82
C ASP A 326 32.50 13.87 2.49
N ASP A 327 31.93 14.71 1.63
CA ASP A 327 30.58 14.58 1.09
C ASP A 327 30.54 14.27 -0.41
N THR A 328 31.70 13.91 -1.00
CA THR A 328 31.85 13.68 -2.45
C THR A 328 30.83 12.68 -2.98
N HIS A 329 30.62 11.57 -2.28
CA HIS A 329 29.62 10.55 -2.66
C HIS A 329 28.20 11.13 -2.64
N LEU A 330 27.81 11.84 -1.59
CA LEU A 330 26.53 12.49 -1.47
C LEU A 330 26.29 13.51 -2.59
N GLN A 331 27.25 14.39 -2.84
CA GLN A 331 27.13 15.42 -3.88
C GLN A 331 26.99 14.81 -5.27
N HIS A 332 27.74 13.74 -5.56
CA HIS A 332 27.62 13.02 -6.83
C HIS A 332 26.21 12.40 -7.00
N CYS A 333 25.72 11.70 -5.98
CA CYS A 333 24.38 11.08 -6.01
C CYS A 333 23.27 12.13 -6.11
N ARG A 334 23.41 13.26 -5.42
CA ARG A 334 22.47 14.39 -5.49
C ARG A 334 22.44 15.02 -6.89
N LYS A 335 23.58 15.18 -7.52
CA LYS A 335 23.66 15.69 -8.90
C LYS A 335 22.94 14.77 -9.88
N ASP A 336 23.16 13.46 -9.78
CA ASP A 336 22.46 12.46 -10.60
C ASP A 336 20.94 12.51 -10.37
N TYR A 337 20.51 12.70 -9.13
CA TYR A 337 19.09 12.81 -8.79
C TYR A 337 18.45 14.07 -9.37
N LEU A 338 19.10 15.23 -9.20
CA LEU A 338 18.58 16.49 -9.72
C LEU A 338 18.42 16.45 -11.25
N HIS A 339 19.37 15.82 -11.95
CA HIS A 339 19.26 15.60 -13.39
C HIS A 339 18.08 14.68 -13.76
N SER A 340 17.91 13.56 -13.05
CA SER A 340 16.79 12.62 -13.25
C SER A 340 15.45 13.29 -12.96
N ARG A 341 15.38 14.08 -11.89
CA ARG A 341 14.14 14.80 -11.50
C ARG A 341 13.77 15.86 -12.53
N GLU A 342 14.76 16.65 -12.99
CA GLU A 342 14.54 17.67 -14.02
C GLU A 342 13.99 17.05 -15.32
N ALA A 343 14.53 15.90 -15.74
CA ALA A 343 14.05 15.20 -16.93
C ALA A 343 12.58 14.75 -16.79
N LEU A 344 12.22 14.16 -15.62
CA LEU A 344 10.84 13.75 -15.34
C LEU A 344 9.88 14.93 -15.26
N ASP A 345 10.29 16.03 -14.63
CA ASP A 345 9.48 17.24 -14.50
C ASP A 345 9.25 17.92 -15.86
N LYS A 346 10.29 17.97 -16.70
CA LYS A 346 10.17 18.47 -18.08
C LYS A 346 9.20 17.61 -18.90
N LYS A 347 9.31 16.27 -18.80
CA LYS A 347 8.40 15.35 -19.49
C LYS A 347 6.96 15.54 -19.04
N ALA A 348 6.70 15.60 -17.74
CA ALA A 348 5.36 15.85 -17.19
C ALA A 348 4.81 17.20 -17.64
N ALA A 349 5.60 18.29 -17.57
CA ALA A 349 5.20 19.61 -17.99
C ALA A 349 4.89 19.70 -19.50
N ALA A 350 5.66 19.01 -20.34
CA ALA A 350 5.44 18.93 -21.78
C ALA A 350 4.09 18.28 -22.13
N GLY A 351 3.55 17.42 -21.25
CA GLY A 351 2.24 16.80 -21.38
C GLY A 351 1.11 17.80 -21.61
N ARG A 352 1.22 19.02 -21.07
CA ARG A 352 0.23 20.10 -21.25
C ARG A 352 0.06 20.52 -22.72
N SER A 353 1.11 20.42 -23.53
CA SER A 353 1.13 20.86 -24.93
C SER A 353 0.93 19.71 -25.91
N LYS A 354 0.68 18.49 -25.44
CA LYS A 354 0.42 17.33 -26.29
C LYS A 354 -1.02 17.29 -26.80
N THR A 355 -1.30 16.39 -27.72
CA THR A 355 -2.64 16.17 -28.28
C THR A 355 -3.46 15.17 -27.49
N VAL A 356 -2.80 14.35 -26.67
CA VAL A 356 -3.40 13.33 -25.80
C VAL A 356 -2.96 13.54 -24.36
N VAL A 357 -3.77 13.10 -23.40
CA VAL A 357 -3.44 13.21 -21.97
C VAL A 357 -2.34 12.22 -21.60
N PHE A 358 -1.28 12.73 -21.01
CA PHE A 358 -0.17 11.90 -20.47
C PHE A 358 -0.36 11.65 -18.98
N PRO A 359 -0.24 10.41 -18.50
CA PRO A 359 -0.49 10.08 -17.11
C PRO A 359 0.47 10.76 -16.12
N GLU A 360 1.72 10.99 -16.51
CA GLU A 360 2.69 11.75 -15.69
C GLU A 360 2.28 13.22 -15.50
N TYR A 361 1.64 13.84 -16.51
CA TYR A 361 1.09 15.19 -16.37
C TYR A 361 -0.07 15.21 -15.37
N VAL A 362 -0.96 14.21 -15.44
CA VAL A 362 -2.06 14.06 -14.47
C VAL A 362 -1.53 13.93 -13.05
N ALA A 363 -0.55 13.03 -12.83
CA ALA A 363 0.01 12.79 -11.50
C ALA A 363 0.79 14.00 -10.95
N ALA A 364 1.56 14.70 -11.79
CA ALA A 364 2.27 15.91 -11.41
C ALA A 364 1.29 17.05 -11.06
N GLU A 365 0.21 17.19 -11.80
CA GLU A 365 -0.80 18.23 -11.57
C GLU A 365 -1.61 17.93 -10.29
N LEU A 366 -1.95 16.67 -10.02
CA LEU A 366 -2.51 16.25 -8.73
C LEU A 366 -1.58 16.61 -7.58
N SER A 367 -0.29 16.24 -7.68
CA SER A 367 0.72 16.54 -6.66
C SER A 367 0.78 18.03 -6.32
N ARG A 368 0.63 18.89 -7.31
CA ARG A 368 0.66 20.35 -7.17
C ARG A 368 -0.58 20.92 -6.50
N GLN A 369 -1.77 20.34 -6.75
CA GLN A 369 -3.06 20.94 -6.35
C GLN A 369 -3.65 20.38 -5.05
N VAL A 370 -3.24 19.19 -4.61
CA VAL A 370 -3.81 18.56 -3.42
C VAL A 370 -3.39 19.26 -2.12
N ALA A 371 -4.17 19.03 -1.06
CA ALA A 371 -3.87 19.52 0.29
C ALA A 371 -2.55 18.94 0.83
N ASP A 372 -1.87 19.68 1.72
CA ASP A 372 -0.57 19.28 2.27
C ASP A 372 -0.62 17.99 3.10
N ASN A 373 -1.79 17.61 3.59
CA ASN A 373 -2.01 16.40 4.37
C ASN A 373 -2.89 15.37 3.64
N ALA A 374 -2.94 15.42 2.31
CA ALA A 374 -3.76 14.50 1.52
C ALA A 374 -3.37 13.03 1.75
N ILE A 375 -4.36 12.15 1.61
CA ILE A 375 -4.15 10.70 1.62
C ILE A 375 -4.37 10.20 0.19
N PHE A 376 -3.35 9.55 -0.36
CA PHE A 376 -3.44 8.84 -1.62
C PHE A 376 -3.55 7.34 -1.37
N THR A 377 -4.43 6.71 -2.13
CA THR A 377 -4.47 5.26 -2.28
C THR A 377 -4.21 4.93 -3.74
N CYS A 378 -3.52 3.83 -4.02
CA CYS A 378 -3.03 3.56 -5.36
C CYS A 378 -3.18 2.10 -5.74
N ASP A 379 -3.78 1.82 -6.90
CA ASP A 379 -3.81 0.48 -7.47
C ASP A 379 -2.42 0.01 -7.91
N VAL A 380 -2.15 -1.28 -7.74
CA VAL A 380 -0.98 -1.90 -8.35
C VAL A 380 -1.21 -2.00 -9.86
N GLY A 381 -0.26 -1.43 -10.58
CA GLY A 381 -0.33 -1.26 -12.02
C GLY A 381 0.40 0.03 -12.43
N THR A 382 0.10 0.56 -13.61
CA THR A 382 0.71 1.82 -14.07
C THR A 382 0.44 3.02 -13.14
N PRO A 383 -0.70 3.14 -12.42
CA PRO A 383 -0.90 4.20 -11.44
C PRO A 383 0.18 4.26 -10.36
N THR A 384 0.72 3.10 -9.94
CA THR A 384 1.82 3.04 -8.96
C THR A 384 3.08 3.74 -9.49
N VAL A 385 3.37 3.62 -10.79
CA VAL A 385 4.54 4.30 -11.41
C VAL A 385 4.37 5.81 -11.35
N TRP A 386 3.19 6.28 -11.74
CA TRP A 386 2.88 7.70 -11.76
C TRP A 386 2.90 8.28 -10.36
N ALA A 387 2.33 7.57 -9.38
CA ALA A 387 2.41 7.95 -7.98
C ALA A 387 3.85 7.97 -7.45
N ALA A 388 4.65 6.93 -7.72
CA ALA A 388 6.03 6.83 -7.28
C ALA A 388 6.90 7.97 -7.83
N ARG A 389 6.74 8.31 -9.11
CA ARG A 389 7.61 9.24 -9.83
C ARG A 389 7.17 10.70 -9.77
N HIS A 390 5.87 10.97 -9.65
CA HIS A 390 5.34 12.34 -9.83
C HIS A 390 4.59 12.90 -8.62
N LEU A 391 4.14 12.08 -7.66
CA LEU A 391 3.70 12.61 -6.38
C LEU A 391 4.91 13.01 -5.55
N GLN A 392 4.99 14.28 -5.20
CA GLN A 392 5.99 14.81 -4.26
C GLN A 392 5.37 14.83 -2.86
N MET A 393 5.93 14.02 -1.96
CA MET A 393 5.38 13.89 -0.61
C MET A 393 5.70 15.14 0.21
N ARG A 394 4.69 15.63 0.93
CA ARG A 394 4.82 16.66 1.95
C ARG A 394 4.59 16.06 3.33
N LYS A 395 5.07 16.72 4.37
CA LYS A 395 4.88 16.27 5.75
C LYS A 395 3.38 16.08 6.06
N GLY A 396 3.00 14.90 6.49
CA GLY A 396 1.61 14.55 6.79
C GLY A 396 0.84 13.89 5.66
N MET A 397 1.35 13.87 4.42
CA MET A 397 0.76 13.08 3.35
C MET A 397 0.95 11.59 3.58
N ASN A 398 0.01 10.79 3.07
CA ASN A 398 0.12 9.34 3.05
C ASN A 398 -0.03 8.78 1.62
N LEU A 399 0.65 7.68 1.36
CA LEU A 399 0.52 6.90 0.14
C LEU A 399 0.33 5.43 0.52
N LEU A 400 -0.85 4.90 0.29
CA LEU A 400 -1.21 3.50 0.51
C LEU A 400 -1.35 2.76 -0.81
N GLY A 401 -1.16 1.46 -0.77
CA GLY A 401 -1.37 0.56 -1.90
C GLY A 401 -1.02 -0.87 -1.53
N SER A 402 -1.46 -1.81 -2.33
CA SER A 402 -1.18 -3.24 -2.14
C SER A 402 0.23 -3.61 -2.58
N PHE A 403 1.24 -2.83 -2.17
CA PHE A 403 2.61 -2.89 -2.71
C PHE A 403 3.39 -4.16 -2.36
N ASN A 404 2.98 -4.92 -1.34
CA ASN A 404 3.59 -6.19 -0.97
C ASN A 404 2.78 -7.41 -1.45
N HIS A 405 1.46 -7.26 -1.58
CA HIS A 405 0.59 -8.32 -2.07
C HIS A 405 0.39 -8.24 -3.58
N GLY A 406 0.35 -7.04 -4.14
CA GLY A 406 0.29 -6.81 -5.58
C GLY A 406 -1.13 -6.84 -6.16
N SER A 407 -2.16 -6.64 -5.33
CA SER A 407 -3.54 -6.65 -5.82
C SER A 407 -3.85 -5.39 -6.62
N MET A 408 -4.55 -5.56 -7.72
CA MET A 408 -5.38 -4.53 -8.35
C MET A 408 -6.64 -4.30 -7.49
N ALA A 409 -7.43 -3.28 -7.82
CA ALA A 409 -8.71 -2.93 -7.19
C ALA A 409 -8.64 -2.45 -5.73
N ASN A 410 -7.47 -2.34 -5.14
CA ASN A 410 -7.30 -1.93 -3.75
C ASN A 410 -7.50 -0.43 -3.51
N ALA A 411 -7.26 0.43 -4.52
CA ALA A 411 -7.19 1.88 -4.32
C ALA A 411 -8.51 2.48 -3.83
N MET A 412 -9.62 2.24 -4.50
CA MET A 412 -10.91 2.79 -4.09
C MET A 412 -11.39 2.24 -2.74
N PRO A 413 -11.36 0.92 -2.45
CA PRO A 413 -11.67 0.39 -1.13
C PRO A 413 -10.79 0.95 -0.01
N GLN A 414 -9.49 1.07 -0.22
CA GLN A 414 -8.59 1.71 0.75
C GLN A 414 -8.93 3.20 0.94
N ALA A 415 -9.34 3.92 -0.11
CA ALA A 415 -9.80 5.30 0.00
C ALA A 415 -11.09 5.42 0.83
N ILE A 416 -12.02 4.47 0.69
CA ILE A 416 -13.23 4.41 1.54
C ILE A 416 -12.83 4.26 3.01
N GLY A 417 -11.94 3.31 3.34
CA GLY A 417 -11.43 3.10 4.69
C GLY A 417 -10.71 4.33 5.23
N ALA A 418 -9.86 4.95 4.42
CA ALA A 418 -9.15 6.17 4.78
C ALA A 418 -10.09 7.34 5.08
N GLN A 419 -11.17 7.49 4.28
CA GLN A 419 -12.14 8.57 4.47
C GLN A 419 -13.03 8.35 5.70
N PHE A 420 -13.36 7.11 6.02
CA PHE A 420 -14.05 6.80 7.28
C PHE A 420 -13.16 7.09 8.51
N THR A 421 -11.85 6.84 8.38
CA THR A 421 -10.87 7.06 9.46
C THR A 421 -10.55 8.54 9.66
N TYR A 422 -10.43 9.29 8.56
CA TYR A 422 -10.10 10.72 8.56
C TYR A 422 -11.11 11.52 7.73
N PRO A 423 -12.30 11.83 8.29
CA PRO A 423 -13.38 12.50 7.56
C PRO A 423 -13.01 13.87 6.99
N ASP A 424 -12.12 14.60 7.67
CA ASP A 424 -11.73 15.96 7.34
C ASP A 424 -10.51 16.06 6.41
N ARG A 425 -9.87 14.93 6.07
CA ARG A 425 -8.73 14.91 5.16
C ARG A 425 -9.17 14.69 3.72
N GLN A 426 -8.43 15.27 2.81
CA GLN A 426 -8.61 15.03 1.39
C GLN A 426 -8.07 13.64 1.03
N VAL A 427 -8.94 12.77 0.51
CA VAL A 427 -8.60 11.39 0.11
C VAL A 427 -8.75 11.24 -1.39
N ILE A 428 -7.69 10.78 -2.05
CA ILE A 428 -7.62 10.58 -3.49
C ILE A 428 -7.28 9.11 -3.81
N SER A 429 -8.16 8.45 -4.57
CA SER A 429 -7.90 7.13 -5.13
C SER A 429 -7.26 7.27 -6.51
N LEU A 430 -6.09 6.68 -6.72
CA LEU A 430 -5.42 6.56 -8.00
C LEU A 430 -5.65 5.15 -8.54
N SER A 431 -6.66 5.00 -9.36
CA SER A 431 -7.09 3.70 -9.89
C SER A 431 -6.70 3.56 -11.36
N GLY A 432 -6.25 2.35 -11.75
CA GLY A 432 -6.28 1.97 -13.15
C GLY A 432 -7.70 1.61 -13.56
N ASP A 433 -8.03 1.72 -14.84
CA ASP A 433 -9.34 1.34 -15.37
C ASP A 433 -9.68 -0.13 -15.11
N GLY A 434 -8.70 -1.04 -15.31
CA GLY A 434 -8.86 -2.45 -14.99
C GLY A 434 -9.05 -2.70 -13.50
N GLY A 435 -8.25 -2.05 -12.62
CA GLY A 435 -8.39 -2.19 -11.18
C GLY A 435 -9.71 -1.60 -10.66
N PHE A 436 -10.07 -0.42 -11.13
CA PHE A 436 -11.33 0.22 -10.76
C PHE A 436 -12.54 -0.66 -11.11
N SER A 437 -12.57 -1.23 -12.31
CA SER A 437 -13.71 -2.04 -12.78
C SER A 437 -13.92 -3.31 -11.96
N MET A 438 -12.89 -3.89 -11.34
CA MET A 438 -13.00 -5.12 -10.54
C MET A 438 -13.87 -4.96 -9.29
N LEU A 439 -13.80 -3.83 -8.57
CA LEU A 439 -14.56 -3.56 -7.36
C LEU A 439 -15.40 -2.26 -7.45
N MET A 440 -15.71 -1.80 -8.66
CA MET A 440 -16.45 -0.55 -8.89
C MET A 440 -17.82 -0.51 -8.21
N GLY A 441 -18.40 -1.66 -7.86
CA GLY A 441 -19.67 -1.72 -7.13
C GLY A 441 -19.65 -0.98 -5.79
N ASP A 442 -18.50 -0.88 -5.14
CA ASP A 442 -18.36 -0.14 -3.88
C ASP A 442 -18.33 1.40 -4.04
N ILE A 443 -18.41 1.92 -5.27
CA ILE A 443 -18.74 3.33 -5.50
C ILE A 443 -20.10 3.68 -4.86
N LEU A 444 -21.02 2.69 -4.76
CA LEU A 444 -22.30 2.85 -4.08
C LEU A 444 -22.14 2.99 -2.56
N THR A 445 -21.09 2.44 -1.96
CA THR A 445 -20.72 2.72 -0.56
C THR A 445 -20.31 4.18 -0.39
N ILE A 446 -19.47 4.71 -1.29
CA ILE A 446 -19.12 6.13 -1.33
C ILE A 446 -20.36 7.01 -1.45
N ARG A 447 -21.28 6.67 -2.35
CA ARG A 447 -22.55 7.38 -2.55
C ARG A 447 -23.43 7.32 -1.32
N HIS A 448 -23.58 6.14 -0.70
CA HIS A 448 -24.44 5.92 0.46
C HIS A 448 -24.06 6.82 1.65
N TYR A 449 -22.78 6.94 1.92
CA TYR A 449 -22.25 7.76 3.03
C TYR A 449 -21.85 9.17 2.61
N ASN A 450 -22.02 9.53 1.34
CA ASN A 450 -21.58 10.78 0.76
C ASN A 450 -20.10 11.11 1.10
N LEU A 451 -19.24 10.09 1.02
CA LEU A 451 -17.81 10.24 1.33
C LEU A 451 -17.12 11.13 0.29
N PRO A 452 -16.42 12.21 0.66
CA PRO A 452 -15.84 13.16 -0.29
C PRO A 452 -14.58 12.65 -1.01
N VAL A 453 -14.49 11.35 -1.26
CA VAL A 453 -13.39 10.70 -1.97
C VAL A 453 -13.30 11.21 -3.41
N LYS A 454 -12.07 11.48 -3.88
CA LYS A 454 -11.78 11.81 -5.27
C LYS A 454 -11.20 10.58 -5.96
N ILE A 455 -11.97 9.97 -6.85
CA ILE A 455 -11.56 8.80 -7.61
C ILE A 455 -10.98 9.28 -8.93
N VAL A 456 -9.68 9.04 -9.15
CA VAL A 456 -8.99 9.35 -10.39
C VAL A 456 -8.70 8.06 -11.11
N VAL A 457 -9.40 7.83 -12.23
CA VAL A 457 -9.22 6.64 -13.06
C VAL A 457 -8.27 6.99 -14.21
N PHE A 458 -7.11 6.33 -14.26
CA PHE A 458 -6.20 6.38 -15.39
C PHE A 458 -6.73 5.39 -16.45
N ASN A 459 -7.58 5.89 -17.33
CA ASN A 459 -8.28 5.11 -18.34
C ASN A 459 -7.43 5.05 -19.62
N ASN A 460 -6.66 3.97 -19.77
CA ASN A 460 -5.84 3.73 -20.96
C ASN A 460 -6.38 2.59 -21.85
N GLY A 461 -7.47 1.94 -21.47
CA GLY A 461 -8.09 0.85 -22.22
C GLY A 461 -7.27 -0.45 -22.27
N ILE A 462 -6.28 -0.62 -21.37
CA ILE A 462 -5.40 -1.79 -21.40
C ILE A 462 -4.83 -2.12 -20.02
N LEU A 463 -4.59 -3.42 -19.76
CA LEU A 463 -3.80 -3.87 -18.61
C LEU A 463 -2.30 -3.54 -18.86
N GLY A 464 -1.92 -2.27 -18.65
CA GLY A 464 -0.68 -1.69 -19.13
C GLY A 464 0.59 -2.39 -18.61
N PHE A 465 0.66 -2.80 -17.35
CA PHE A 465 1.82 -3.54 -16.82
C PHE A 465 1.95 -4.92 -17.45
N VAL A 466 0.85 -5.65 -17.57
CA VAL A 466 0.85 -6.98 -18.18
C VAL A 466 1.28 -6.91 -19.64
N ALA A 467 0.75 -5.92 -20.38
CA ALA A 467 1.16 -5.68 -21.77
C ALA A 467 2.64 -5.31 -21.88
N LEU A 468 3.18 -4.51 -20.94
CA LEU A 468 4.60 -4.17 -20.90
C LEU A 468 5.47 -5.40 -20.61
N GLU A 469 5.09 -6.23 -19.63
CA GLU A 469 5.81 -7.46 -19.30
C GLU A 469 5.84 -8.44 -20.48
N MET A 470 4.72 -8.58 -21.23
CA MET A 470 4.70 -9.36 -22.45
C MET A 470 5.68 -8.81 -23.49
N LYS A 471 5.70 -7.48 -23.72
CA LYS A 471 6.61 -6.82 -24.66
C LYS A 471 8.07 -7.04 -24.30
N VAL A 472 8.41 -6.94 -23.01
CA VAL A 472 9.78 -7.17 -22.50
C VAL A 472 10.21 -8.62 -22.67
N GLN A 473 9.29 -9.58 -22.55
CA GLN A 473 9.54 -11.01 -22.82
C GLN A 473 9.51 -11.35 -24.33
N GLY A 474 9.26 -10.36 -25.20
CA GLY A 474 9.22 -10.54 -26.66
C GLY A 474 7.90 -11.08 -27.19
N TYR A 475 6.82 -11.04 -26.40
CA TYR A 475 5.49 -11.46 -26.83
C TYR A 475 4.65 -10.24 -27.26
N PRO A 476 3.86 -10.33 -28.33
CA PRO A 476 2.79 -9.37 -28.58
C PRO A 476 1.78 -9.40 -27.41
N PRO A 477 1.25 -8.23 -26.97
CA PRO A 477 0.18 -8.19 -26.00
C PRO A 477 -1.03 -9.01 -26.46
N TYR A 478 -1.62 -9.78 -25.56
CA TYR A 478 -2.80 -10.59 -25.85
C TYR A 478 -3.70 -10.65 -24.61
N ALA A 479 -5.01 -10.49 -24.81
CA ALA A 479 -6.02 -10.46 -23.75
C ALA A 479 -5.77 -9.35 -22.70
N THR A 480 -5.14 -8.25 -23.10
CA THR A 480 -4.86 -7.10 -22.24
C THR A 480 -5.77 -5.91 -22.51
N ASP A 481 -6.45 -5.88 -23.65
CA ASP A 481 -7.35 -4.80 -24.03
C ASP A 481 -8.61 -4.80 -23.17
N LEU A 482 -9.10 -3.60 -22.82
CA LEU A 482 -10.28 -3.38 -22.02
C LEU A 482 -11.28 -2.53 -22.84
N ASP A 483 -12.50 -3.04 -23.00
CA ASP A 483 -13.63 -2.28 -23.55
C ASP A 483 -14.37 -1.59 -22.40
N ASN A 484 -13.91 -0.40 -22.06
CA ASN A 484 -14.39 0.36 -20.90
C ASN A 484 -15.65 1.18 -21.22
N PRO A 485 -16.60 1.28 -20.27
CA PRO A 485 -17.66 2.27 -20.37
C PRO A 485 -17.09 3.69 -20.19
N ASP A 486 -17.89 4.72 -20.45
CA ASP A 486 -17.61 6.07 -19.94
C ASP A 486 -17.83 6.06 -18.42
N PHE A 487 -16.73 6.00 -17.66
CA PHE A 487 -16.81 5.92 -16.19
C PHE A 487 -17.38 7.19 -15.57
N ALA A 488 -17.23 8.36 -16.21
CA ALA A 488 -17.79 9.61 -15.72
C ALA A 488 -19.35 9.57 -15.83
N LEU A 489 -19.89 9.16 -16.98
CA LEU A 489 -21.33 8.98 -17.15
C LEU A 489 -21.89 7.89 -16.23
N MET A 490 -21.14 6.81 -16.04
CA MET A 490 -21.53 5.76 -15.09
C MET A 490 -21.63 6.32 -13.66
N ALA A 491 -20.64 7.09 -13.20
CA ALA A 491 -20.66 7.73 -11.88
C ALA A 491 -21.87 8.67 -11.72
N GLU A 492 -22.18 9.46 -12.75
CA GLU A 492 -23.36 10.34 -12.75
C GLU A 492 -24.65 9.55 -12.62
N SER A 493 -24.80 8.43 -13.33
CA SER A 493 -25.97 7.54 -13.19
C SER A 493 -26.14 6.98 -11.78
N MET A 494 -25.04 6.85 -11.04
CA MET A 494 -25.03 6.41 -9.63
C MET A 494 -25.14 7.59 -8.64
N GLY A 495 -25.33 8.82 -9.12
CA GLY A 495 -25.49 10.03 -8.28
C GLY A 495 -24.18 10.56 -7.69
N ILE A 496 -23.06 10.29 -8.34
CA ILE A 496 -21.72 10.84 -8.03
C ILE A 496 -21.31 11.73 -9.20
N LYS A 497 -20.71 12.89 -8.89
CA LYS A 497 -20.22 13.79 -9.93
C LYS A 497 -19.15 13.11 -10.78
N GLY A 498 -19.38 12.98 -12.10
CA GLY A 498 -18.45 12.47 -13.09
C GLY A 498 -17.80 13.60 -13.88
N ILE A 499 -16.52 13.48 -14.20
CA ILE A 499 -15.79 14.42 -15.05
C ILE A 499 -14.91 13.61 -16.02
N ALA A 500 -15.26 13.59 -17.31
CA ALA A 500 -14.44 12.98 -18.33
C ALA A 500 -13.38 13.97 -18.85
N VAL A 501 -12.12 13.56 -18.89
CA VAL A 501 -10.99 14.38 -19.34
C VAL A 501 -10.32 13.70 -20.52
N ARG A 502 -10.52 14.26 -21.71
CA ARG A 502 -10.04 13.69 -22.99
C ARG A 502 -8.92 14.52 -23.64
N THR A 503 -8.67 15.73 -23.15
CA THR A 503 -7.66 16.64 -23.71
C THR A 503 -6.78 17.23 -22.60
N PRO A 504 -5.49 17.50 -22.86
CA PRO A 504 -4.54 17.98 -21.86
C PRO A 504 -4.89 19.32 -21.21
N ASP A 505 -5.51 20.24 -21.96
CA ASP A 505 -5.95 21.55 -21.45
C ASP A 505 -7.03 21.43 -20.37
N ARG A 506 -7.78 20.33 -20.34
CA ARG A 506 -8.81 20.05 -19.35
C ARG A 506 -8.29 19.42 -18.05
N VAL A 507 -7.08 18.88 -18.04
CA VAL A 507 -6.52 18.16 -16.86
C VAL A 507 -6.49 19.06 -15.62
N ALA A 508 -5.78 20.17 -15.68
CA ALA A 508 -5.63 21.06 -14.51
C ALA A 508 -6.96 21.66 -14.03
N PRO A 509 -7.86 22.17 -14.92
CA PRO A 509 -9.17 22.65 -14.49
C PRO A 509 -10.06 21.55 -13.87
N ALA A 510 -10.07 20.35 -14.44
CA ALA A 510 -10.88 19.24 -13.95
C ALA A 510 -10.42 18.77 -12.56
N ILE A 511 -9.11 18.69 -12.32
CA ILE A 511 -8.54 18.40 -11.00
C ILE A 511 -8.97 19.48 -10.00
N ALA A 512 -8.82 20.76 -10.33
CA ALA A 512 -9.23 21.86 -9.47
C ALA A 512 -10.73 21.80 -9.14
N GLU A 513 -11.57 21.52 -10.13
CA GLU A 513 -13.01 21.37 -9.96
C GLU A 513 -13.35 20.20 -9.04
N ALA A 514 -12.71 19.04 -9.23
CA ALA A 514 -12.91 17.86 -8.40
C ALA A 514 -12.49 18.08 -6.96
N LEU A 515 -11.32 18.71 -6.74
CA LEU A 515 -10.81 18.97 -5.39
C LEU A 515 -11.65 20.01 -4.63
N ALA A 516 -12.23 20.98 -5.33
CA ALA A 516 -13.14 22.00 -4.76
C ALA A 516 -14.54 21.45 -4.44
N HIS A 517 -14.96 20.36 -5.08
CA HIS A 517 -16.28 19.75 -4.85
C HIS A 517 -16.36 19.11 -3.46
N LYS A 518 -17.41 19.41 -2.69
CA LYS A 518 -17.56 18.91 -1.32
C LYS A 518 -17.97 17.43 -1.19
N GLY A 519 -18.59 16.87 -2.24
CA GLY A 519 -18.99 15.47 -2.30
C GLY A 519 -17.98 14.59 -3.04
N PRO A 520 -18.33 13.31 -3.28
CA PRO A 520 -17.55 12.40 -4.10
C PRO A 520 -17.48 12.85 -5.56
N VAL A 521 -16.32 12.60 -6.21
CA VAL A 521 -16.11 12.87 -7.63
C VAL A 521 -15.34 11.72 -8.24
N LEU A 522 -15.73 11.33 -9.46
CA LEU A 522 -14.94 10.46 -10.32
C LEU A 522 -14.38 11.28 -11.49
N LEU A 523 -13.06 11.28 -11.63
CA LEU A 523 -12.32 11.83 -12.76
C LEU A 523 -11.94 10.67 -13.68
N ASP A 524 -12.54 10.60 -14.87
CA ASP A 524 -12.19 9.63 -15.91
C ASP A 524 -11.14 10.26 -16.84
N MET A 525 -9.87 9.96 -16.59
CA MET A 525 -8.72 10.50 -17.32
C MET A 525 -8.35 9.57 -18.49
N TYR A 526 -8.76 9.91 -19.70
CA TYR A 526 -8.41 9.16 -20.92
C TYR A 526 -6.93 9.39 -21.26
N VAL A 527 -6.07 8.52 -20.74
CA VAL A 527 -4.63 8.67 -20.87
C VAL A 527 -4.05 7.86 -22.03
N ASN A 528 -2.88 8.28 -22.51
CA ASN A 528 -2.18 7.62 -23.60
C ASN A 528 -1.82 6.17 -23.27
N PRO A 529 -2.34 5.17 -24.03
CA PRO A 529 -2.03 3.75 -23.81
C PRO A 529 -0.60 3.36 -24.19
N SER A 530 0.07 4.17 -25.03
CA SER A 530 1.42 3.88 -25.53
C SER A 530 2.53 4.35 -24.59
N GLU A 531 2.20 4.95 -23.44
CA GLU A 531 3.20 5.40 -22.48
C GLU A 531 3.82 4.20 -21.76
N LEU A 532 5.14 4.02 -21.95
CA LEU A 532 5.92 2.96 -21.30
C LEU A 532 6.56 3.46 -20.02
N SER A 533 6.37 2.70 -18.95
CA SER A 533 7.10 2.95 -17.70
C SER A 533 8.41 2.16 -17.71
N MET A 534 9.42 2.68 -18.42
CA MET A 534 10.71 2.01 -18.51
C MET A 534 11.38 1.91 -17.14
N PRO A 535 11.93 0.74 -16.77
CA PRO A 535 12.72 0.59 -15.56
C PRO A 535 14.03 1.41 -15.65
N PRO A 536 14.65 1.77 -14.51
CA PRO A 536 15.87 2.57 -14.49
C PRO A 536 17.09 1.84 -15.09
N THR A 537 17.05 0.53 -15.15
CA THR A 537 18.04 -0.34 -15.82
C THR A 537 17.30 -1.34 -16.69
N ILE A 538 17.82 -1.56 -17.89
CA ILE A 538 17.30 -2.55 -18.83
C ILE A 538 18.37 -3.60 -18.99
N THR A 539 18.06 -4.86 -18.70
CA THR A 539 18.96 -5.97 -18.94
C THR A 539 19.12 -6.25 -20.43
N LEU A 540 20.20 -6.93 -20.82
CA LEU A 540 20.41 -7.35 -22.21
C LEU A 540 19.29 -8.28 -22.71
N GLU A 541 18.74 -9.10 -21.82
CA GLU A 541 17.62 -10.00 -22.13
C GLU A 541 16.33 -9.22 -22.37
N GLU A 542 16.02 -8.24 -21.54
CA GLU A 542 14.85 -7.35 -21.73
C GLU A 542 14.97 -6.54 -23.02
N ALA A 543 16.18 -6.02 -23.34
CA ALA A 543 16.40 -5.31 -24.59
C ALA A 543 16.24 -6.23 -25.82
N LYS A 544 16.69 -7.49 -25.72
CA LYS A 544 16.46 -8.50 -26.77
C LYS A 544 14.99 -8.86 -26.88
N GLY A 545 14.30 -9.05 -25.76
CA GLY A 545 12.87 -9.34 -25.71
C GLY A 545 12.06 -8.22 -26.37
N PHE A 546 12.33 -6.96 -26.01
CA PHE A 546 11.66 -5.82 -26.62
C PHE A 546 11.94 -5.70 -28.14
N SER A 547 13.17 -5.98 -28.56
CA SER A 547 13.53 -6.02 -29.99
C SER A 547 12.79 -7.14 -30.73
N LEU A 548 12.64 -8.31 -30.10
CA LEU A 548 11.88 -9.43 -30.64
C LEU A 548 10.37 -9.12 -30.73
N TYR A 549 9.81 -8.44 -29.72
CA TYR A 549 8.45 -7.92 -29.76
C TYR A 549 8.25 -6.99 -30.97
N MET A 550 9.13 -6.00 -31.15
CA MET A 550 9.07 -5.08 -32.29
C MET A 550 9.09 -5.82 -33.63
N TYR A 551 9.97 -6.82 -33.76
CA TYR A 551 10.03 -7.65 -34.97
C TYR A 551 8.72 -8.42 -35.21
N ARG A 552 8.17 -9.06 -34.18
CA ARG A 552 6.91 -9.83 -34.29
C ARG A 552 5.74 -8.93 -34.66
N GLN A 553 5.64 -7.75 -34.04
CA GLN A 553 4.60 -6.77 -34.38
C GLN A 553 4.69 -6.31 -35.85
N ILE A 554 5.90 -6.13 -36.40
CA ILE A 554 6.06 -5.80 -37.83
C ILE A 554 5.51 -6.93 -38.70
N MET A 555 5.83 -8.18 -38.35
CA MET A 555 5.36 -9.35 -39.10
C MET A 555 3.85 -9.51 -39.05
N ASP A 556 3.21 -9.14 -37.93
CA ASP A 556 1.77 -9.21 -37.71
C ASP A 556 1.01 -7.97 -38.22
N GLY A 557 1.69 -7.04 -38.91
CA GLY A 557 1.08 -5.83 -39.50
C GLY A 557 0.90 -4.65 -38.54
N GLY A 558 1.42 -4.72 -37.31
CA GLY A 558 1.31 -3.71 -36.25
C GLY A 558 2.27 -2.52 -36.37
N LEU A 559 2.69 -2.14 -37.56
CA LEU A 559 3.68 -1.06 -37.81
C LEU A 559 3.24 0.30 -37.21
N GLY A 560 1.94 0.56 -37.21
CA GLY A 560 1.36 1.80 -36.63
C GLY A 560 1.56 1.89 -35.12
N GLU A 561 1.38 0.79 -34.38
CA GLU A 561 1.58 0.74 -32.93
C GLU A 561 3.04 0.96 -32.55
N ILE A 562 3.97 0.36 -33.31
CA ILE A 562 5.41 0.55 -33.10
C ILE A 562 5.79 2.02 -33.31
N VAL A 563 5.34 2.62 -34.41
CA VAL A 563 5.61 4.04 -34.70
C VAL A 563 5.07 4.91 -33.58
N GLN A 564 3.89 4.64 -33.07
CA GLN A 564 3.30 5.40 -31.97
C GLN A 564 4.11 5.19 -30.66
N THR A 565 4.48 3.96 -30.35
CA THR A 565 5.30 3.63 -29.16
C THR A 565 6.67 4.32 -29.23
N VAL A 566 7.34 4.29 -30.38
CA VAL A 566 8.64 4.95 -30.57
C VAL A 566 8.51 6.48 -30.49
N LYS A 567 7.50 7.05 -31.12
CA LYS A 567 7.24 8.50 -31.05
C LYS A 567 6.97 8.95 -29.61
N THR A 568 6.16 8.19 -28.85
CA THR A 568 5.79 8.55 -27.48
C THR A 568 6.97 8.47 -26.52
N ASN A 569 7.85 7.49 -26.66
CA ASN A 569 8.83 7.17 -25.61
C ASN A 569 10.28 7.54 -25.96
N PHE A 570 10.62 7.69 -27.26
CA PHE A 570 12.00 7.90 -27.70
C PHE A 570 12.23 9.14 -28.57
N LEU A 571 11.18 9.74 -29.13
CA LEU A 571 11.28 10.91 -30.01
C LEU A 571 10.64 12.19 -29.41
N THR A 572 10.18 12.15 -28.19
CA THR A 572 9.68 13.29 -27.42
C THR A 572 10.66 13.60 -26.29
#